data_db275eb018a1bc11c70d1820bfa18a2d
#
_entry.id   db275eb018a1bc11c70d1820bfa18a2d
#
_cell.length_a   1.000
_cell.length_b   1.000
_cell.length_c   1.000
_cell.angle_alpha   90.00
_cell.angle_beta   90.00
_cell.angle_gamma   90.00
#
_symmetry.space_group_name_H-M   'P 1'
#
loop_
_entity.id
_entity.type
_entity.pdbx_description
1 polymer ?
#
loop_
_entity_poly.entity_id
_entity_poly.type
_entity_poly.pdbx_seq_one_letter_code
_entity_poly.pdbx_strand_id
1 'polypeptide(L)'
;MKNIVGSIREGIAHLFNLPDGYEVALGNGGASLLWDAIPFCLVEAQAKASTFGQFSAKAASAIGKNPFVGSPIVTKLEPGTAALPTAEKGVDTYLYPHNETSTGAMLPVKRIGGDEALTVVDGTSSAGAVAYDPAEADVYYFSPQKAFAADGGLWLAVLSPAAISRIERLTAERWVPDILNLNLALTNSRQNQTLNTPALATLHLLHAQLEWMMQQGGLAAMDARTKESSHLIYDWAERTEWAHPFVDESVRSQVVVTVDVDLPADEISRICRESGIVDIDSYRGLGRNQLRIATFPATDPGEVRALLESLTWVGQQLSTN
;
A
#
# COMPACT_ATOMS: atom_id res chain seq x y z
N MET A 1 10.69 -20.13 -14.45
CA MET A 1 10.67 -19.43 -13.15
C MET A 1 11.72 -18.33 -13.06
N LYS A 2 13.02 -18.59 -13.18
CA LYS A 2 14.05 -17.52 -13.08
C LYS A 2 13.80 -16.35 -14.04
N ASN A 3 13.46 -16.60 -15.29
CA ASN A 3 13.22 -15.52 -16.27
C ASN A 3 12.06 -14.60 -15.83
N ILE A 4 10.94 -15.15 -15.37
CA ILE A 4 9.79 -14.33 -14.96
C ILE A 4 10.09 -13.52 -13.69
N VAL A 5 10.83 -14.08 -12.73
CA VAL A 5 11.27 -13.33 -11.55
C VAL A 5 12.22 -12.21 -11.93
N GLY A 6 13.16 -12.47 -12.85
CA GLY A 6 14.05 -11.45 -13.41
C GLY A 6 13.27 -10.33 -14.08
N SER A 7 12.37 -10.67 -15.01
CA SER A 7 11.53 -9.69 -15.70
C SER A 7 10.67 -8.85 -14.76
N ILE A 8 10.15 -9.43 -13.67
CA ILE A 8 9.39 -8.69 -12.65
C ILE A 8 10.30 -7.70 -11.92
N ARG A 9 11.50 -8.12 -11.50
CA ARG A 9 12.45 -7.24 -10.80
C ARG A 9 12.88 -6.07 -11.69
N GLU A 10 13.22 -6.35 -12.92
CA GLU A 10 13.57 -5.33 -13.93
C GLU A 10 12.37 -4.43 -14.24
N GLY A 11 11.17 -5.00 -14.41
CA GLY A 11 9.95 -4.26 -14.67
C GLY A 11 9.59 -3.31 -13.52
N ILE A 12 9.69 -3.73 -12.26
CA ILE A 12 9.48 -2.87 -11.08
C ILE A 12 10.54 -1.77 -11.02
N ALA A 13 11.82 -2.11 -11.24
CA ALA A 13 12.90 -1.12 -11.23
C ALA A 13 12.68 -0.04 -12.30
N HIS A 14 12.23 -0.45 -13.49
CA HIS A 14 11.91 0.47 -14.58
C HIS A 14 10.64 1.29 -14.32
N LEU A 15 9.56 0.65 -13.84
CA LEU A 15 8.29 1.33 -13.53
C LEU A 15 8.49 2.45 -12.51
N PHE A 16 9.29 2.22 -11.48
CA PHE A 16 9.57 3.22 -10.43
C PHE A 16 10.76 4.12 -10.75
N ASN A 17 11.45 3.90 -11.87
CA ASN A 17 12.67 4.64 -12.24
C ASN A 17 13.69 4.68 -11.08
N LEU A 18 14.06 3.50 -10.57
CA LEU A 18 14.89 3.38 -9.38
C LEU A 18 16.27 4.01 -9.57
N PRO A 19 16.78 4.75 -8.56
CA PRO A 19 18.14 5.26 -8.57
C PRO A 19 19.20 4.13 -8.56
N ASP A 20 20.41 4.47 -8.95
CA ASP A 20 21.54 3.54 -8.92
C ASP A 20 21.76 2.97 -7.51
N GLY A 21 22.02 1.67 -7.43
CA GLY A 21 22.26 0.94 -6.19
C GLY A 21 21.00 0.50 -5.45
N TYR A 22 19.81 0.91 -5.87
CA TYR A 22 18.56 0.35 -5.35
C TYR A 22 18.32 -1.04 -5.91
N GLU A 23 17.77 -1.93 -5.09
CA GLU A 23 17.45 -3.30 -5.50
C GLU A 23 16.00 -3.67 -5.22
N VAL A 24 15.44 -4.53 -6.08
CA VAL A 24 14.12 -5.13 -5.88
C VAL A 24 14.30 -6.53 -5.30
N ALA A 25 13.79 -6.75 -4.10
CA ALA A 25 13.67 -8.06 -3.47
C ALA A 25 12.21 -8.53 -3.51
N LEU A 26 12.00 -9.84 -3.56
CA LEU A 26 10.69 -10.44 -3.45
C LEU A 26 10.75 -11.76 -2.68
N GLY A 27 9.62 -12.12 -2.08
CA GLY A 27 9.50 -13.35 -1.32
C GLY A 27 8.08 -13.85 -1.18
N ASN A 28 7.94 -15.03 -0.61
CA ASN A 28 6.67 -15.67 -0.32
C ASN A 28 5.99 -15.01 0.88
N GLY A 29 4.68 -15.01 0.90
CA GLY A 29 3.86 -14.35 1.92
C GLY A 29 3.19 -13.08 1.37
N GLY A 30 2.64 -12.25 2.21
CA GLY A 30 2.08 -10.95 1.83
C GLY A 30 2.86 -9.82 2.49
N ALA A 31 2.46 -8.56 2.29
CA ALA A 31 3.09 -7.39 2.93
C ALA A 31 3.14 -7.51 4.46
N SER A 32 2.20 -8.21 5.09
CA SER A 32 2.21 -8.47 6.54
C SER A 32 3.42 -9.28 7.03
N LEU A 33 4.04 -10.09 6.16
CA LEU A 33 5.29 -10.77 6.51
C LEU A 33 6.42 -9.76 6.69
N LEU A 34 6.44 -8.69 5.90
CA LEU A 34 7.42 -7.62 6.05
C LEU A 34 7.28 -6.90 7.40
N TRP A 35 6.04 -6.76 7.93
CA TRP A 35 5.85 -6.17 9.25
C TRP A 35 6.62 -6.96 10.34
N ASP A 36 6.59 -8.30 10.25
CA ASP A 36 7.34 -9.16 11.17
C ASP A 36 8.86 -9.15 10.88
N ALA A 37 9.29 -8.96 9.62
CA ALA A 37 10.70 -8.91 9.23
C ALA A 37 11.39 -7.58 9.62
N ILE A 38 10.66 -6.45 9.59
CA ILE A 38 11.18 -5.11 9.89
C ILE A 38 11.98 -5.06 11.20
N PRO A 39 11.47 -5.50 12.37
CA PRO A 39 12.20 -5.40 13.62
C PRO A 39 13.45 -6.28 13.67
N PHE A 40 13.52 -7.35 12.89
CA PHE A 40 14.69 -8.22 12.83
C PHE A 40 15.80 -7.66 11.94
N CYS A 41 15.43 -7.03 10.82
CA CYS A 41 16.35 -6.72 9.74
C CYS A 41 16.60 -5.22 9.51
N LEU A 42 15.74 -4.34 10.01
CA LEU A 42 15.79 -2.90 9.69
C LEU A 42 15.90 -2.00 10.92
N VAL A 43 15.25 -2.35 12.04
CA VAL A 43 15.33 -1.55 13.27
C VAL A 43 16.57 -1.91 14.07
N GLU A 44 17.39 -0.92 14.35
CA GLU A 44 18.62 -1.10 15.18
C GLU A 44 18.29 -1.08 16.66
N ALA A 45 17.68 0.00 17.13
CA ALA A 45 17.33 0.20 18.52
C ALA A 45 15.90 0.70 18.70
N GLN A 46 15.48 1.72 17.95
CA GLN A 46 14.19 2.37 18.17
C GLN A 46 13.50 2.75 16.86
N ALA A 47 12.27 2.25 16.67
CA ALA A 47 11.40 2.66 15.61
C ALA A 47 10.38 3.71 16.06
N LYS A 48 9.93 4.57 15.12
CA LYS A 48 8.78 5.45 15.30
C LYS A 48 7.81 5.28 14.13
N ALA A 49 6.52 5.15 14.44
CA ALA A 49 5.48 4.92 13.47
C ALA A 49 4.35 5.95 13.56
N SER A 50 3.81 6.38 12.42
CA SER A 50 2.51 7.06 12.34
C SER A 50 1.42 6.06 12.01
N THR A 51 0.32 6.10 12.76
CA THR A 51 -0.82 5.21 12.58
C THR A 51 -2.11 6.04 12.47
N PHE A 52 -2.85 5.82 11.39
CA PHE A 52 -4.11 6.50 11.08
C PHE A 52 -5.16 5.57 10.47
N GLY A 53 -5.00 4.27 10.76
CA GLY A 53 -5.95 3.23 10.41
C GLY A 53 -5.50 1.85 10.87
N GLN A 54 -6.18 0.83 10.37
CA GLN A 54 -6.00 -0.56 10.84
C GLN A 54 -4.66 -1.17 10.40
N PHE A 55 -4.22 -0.88 9.17
CA PHE A 55 -3.02 -1.52 8.63
C PHE A 55 -1.76 -0.91 9.22
N SER A 56 -1.68 0.40 9.32
CA SER A 56 -0.59 1.09 10.00
C SER A 56 -0.47 0.71 11.48
N ALA A 57 -1.60 0.56 12.18
CA ALA A 57 -1.62 0.11 13.57
C ALA A 57 -1.12 -1.35 13.72
N LYS A 58 -1.49 -2.25 12.80
CA LYS A 58 -0.99 -3.64 12.80
C LYS A 58 0.52 -3.69 12.51
N ALA A 59 1.00 -2.93 11.53
CA ALA A 59 2.42 -2.85 11.21
C ALA A 59 3.23 -2.33 12.42
N ALA A 60 2.79 -1.25 13.06
CA ALA A 60 3.43 -0.73 14.27
C ALA A 60 3.42 -1.76 15.42
N SER A 61 2.30 -2.48 15.61
CA SER A 61 2.19 -3.54 16.63
C SER A 61 3.15 -4.71 16.36
N ALA A 62 3.39 -5.07 15.10
CA ALA A 62 4.30 -6.15 14.74
C ALA A 62 5.74 -5.83 15.14
N ILE A 63 6.19 -4.58 15.02
CA ILE A 63 7.54 -4.16 15.42
C ILE A 63 7.78 -4.44 16.92
N GLY A 64 6.79 -4.27 17.78
CA GLY A 64 6.93 -4.53 19.21
C GLY A 64 7.00 -6.02 19.61
N LYS A 65 6.79 -6.94 18.66
CA LYS A 65 6.71 -8.39 18.92
C LYS A 65 8.00 -9.13 18.54
N ASN A 66 9.14 -8.62 18.97
CA ASN A 66 10.44 -9.21 18.64
C ASN A 66 11.36 -9.20 19.87
N PRO A 67 12.43 -10.01 19.88
CA PRO A 67 13.34 -10.11 21.03
C PRO A 67 14.46 -9.07 21.03
N PHE A 68 14.62 -8.22 20.00
CA PHE A 68 15.82 -7.38 19.82
C PHE A 68 15.59 -5.91 20.10
N VAL A 69 14.40 -5.40 19.78
CA VAL A 69 14.07 -3.98 19.90
C VAL A 69 12.81 -3.78 20.72
N GLY A 70 12.68 -2.62 21.36
CA GLY A 70 11.51 -2.26 22.14
C GLY A 70 10.28 -1.96 21.27
N SER A 71 9.17 -1.69 21.93
CA SER A 71 7.97 -1.21 21.24
C SER A 71 8.25 0.11 20.52
N PRO A 72 7.69 0.31 19.32
CA PRO A 72 7.89 1.54 18.59
C PRO A 72 7.23 2.72 19.31
N ILE A 73 7.77 3.92 19.12
CA ILE A 73 7.07 5.17 19.44
C ILE A 73 5.96 5.33 18.42
N VAL A 74 4.71 5.44 18.86
CA VAL A 74 3.55 5.52 17.96
C VAL A 74 2.89 6.89 18.06
N THR A 75 2.85 7.61 16.94
CA THR A 75 1.98 8.77 16.75
C THR A 75 0.65 8.27 16.21
N LYS A 76 -0.36 8.15 17.09
CA LYS A 76 -1.69 7.74 16.72
C LYS A 76 -2.53 8.94 16.31
N LEU A 77 -3.14 8.85 15.14
CA LEU A 77 -4.02 9.88 14.58
C LEU A 77 -5.44 9.32 14.42
N GLU A 78 -6.42 10.20 14.43
CA GLU A 78 -7.82 9.82 14.22
C GLU A 78 -8.05 9.35 12.77
N PRO A 79 -8.91 8.34 12.56
CA PRO A 79 -9.30 7.92 11.22
C PRO A 79 -9.87 9.09 10.40
N GLY A 80 -9.43 9.20 9.15
CA GLY A 80 -9.79 10.33 8.26
C GLY A 80 -8.76 11.46 8.25
N THR A 81 -7.80 11.46 9.19
CA THR A 81 -6.64 12.35 9.20
C THR A 81 -5.35 11.55 8.97
N ALA A 82 -4.27 12.20 8.61
CA ALA A 82 -2.95 11.59 8.48
C ALA A 82 -1.83 12.62 8.67
N ALA A 83 -0.70 12.18 9.21
CA ALA A 83 0.53 12.97 9.29
C ALA A 83 1.77 12.08 9.25
N LEU A 84 2.84 12.59 8.65
CA LEU A 84 4.15 11.94 8.66
C LEU A 84 4.70 11.86 10.10
N PRO A 85 5.49 10.83 10.43
CA PRO A 85 6.21 10.81 11.70
C PRO A 85 7.22 11.96 11.73
N THR A 86 7.36 12.60 12.90
CA THR A 86 8.35 13.65 13.10
C THR A 86 9.70 13.06 13.49
N ALA A 87 10.79 13.62 12.98
CA ALA A 87 12.14 13.22 13.37
C ALA A 87 12.35 13.39 14.89
N GLU A 88 12.96 12.37 15.51
CA GLU A 88 13.20 12.31 16.96
C GLU A 88 14.57 11.72 17.25
N LYS A 89 15.28 12.29 18.25
CA LYS A 89 16.62 11.83 18.63
C LYS A 89 16.57 10.39 19.16
N GLY A 90 17.45 9.54 18.64
CA GLY A 90 17.57 8.14 19.03
C GLY A 90 16.64 7.19 18.29
N VAL A 91 15.84 7.71 17.36
CA VAL A 91 15.05 6.91 16.42
C VAL A 91 15.86 6.64 15.17
N ASP A 92 16.03 5.37 14.83
CA ASP A 92 16.79 4.91 13.66
C ASP A 92 15.93 4.39 12.50
N THR A 93 14.61 4.24 12.73
CA THR A 93 13.69 3.72 11.70
C THR A 93 12.31 4.37 11.83
N TYR A 94 11.83 4.98 10.74
CA TYR A 94 10.52 5.60 10.65
C TYR A 94 9.60 4.77 9.75
N LEU A 95 8.39 4.47 10.23
CA LEU A 95 7.41 3.66 9.50
C LEU A 95 6.08 4.40 9.33
N TYR A 96 5.55 4.43 8.11
CA TYR A 96 4.21 4.92 7.82
C TYR A 96 3.68 4.34 6.51
N PRO A 97 2.35 4.26 6.29
CA PRO A 97 1.80 3.88 5.01
C PRO A 97 1.75 5.08 4.05
N HIS A 98 2.08 4.84 2.78
CA HIS A 98 1.81 5.79 1.70
C HIS A 98 0.29 5.98 1.55
N ASN A 99 -0.48 4.88 1.60
CA ASN A 99 -1.93 4.89 1.63
C ASN A 99 -2.48 3.91 2.68
N GLU A 100 -3.37 4.38 3.54
CA GLU A 100 -4.07 3.55 4.52
C GLU A 100 -5.41 3.08 3.96
N THR A 101 -5.46 1.84 3.50
CA THR A 101 -6.62 1.26 2.81
C THR A 101 -7.89 1.20 3.66
N SER A 102 -7.76 1.17 5.00
CA SER A 102 -8.92 1.07 5.90
C SER A 102 -9.66 2.39 6.06
N THR A 103 -8.99 3.52 5.86
CA THR A 103 -9.56 4.86 6.04
C THR A 103 -9.63 5.67 4.75
N GLY A 104 -8.83 5.34 3.74
CA GLY A 104 -8.71 6.15 2.53
C GLY A 104 -7.86 7.42 2.72
N ALA A 105 -7.00 7.44 3.74
CA ALA A 105 -6.06 8.53 3.96
C ALA A 105 -4.69 8.21 3.32
N MET A 106 -4.06 9.19 2.68
CA MET A 106 -2.81 9.05 1.94
C MET A 106 -1.82 10.16 2.32
N LEU A 107 -0.53 9.81 2.39
CA LEU A 107 0.57 10.72 2.65
C LEU A 107 1.57 10.72 1.50
N PRO A 108 2.27 11.81 1.21
CA PRO A 108 3.40 11.76 0.29
C PRO A 108 4.51 10.87 0.84
N VAL A 109 5.26 10.21 -0.05
CA VAL A 109 6.50 9.54 0.34
C VAL A 109 7.55 10.61 0.59
N LYS A 110 8.06 10.67 1.82
CA LYS A 110 9.05 11.65 2.29
C LYS A 110 10.01 11.01 3.27
N ARG A 111 11.30 11.24 3.05
CA ARG A 111 12.37 10.82 3.95
C ARG A 111 12.24 11.54 5.29
N ILE A 112 12.34 10.77 6.38
CA ILE A 112 12.25 11.25 7.75
C ILE A 112 13.56 10.95 8.47
N GLY A 113 14.01 11.90 9.28
CA GLY A 113 15.27 11.78 10.02
C GLY A 113 16.49 12.20 9.19
N GLY A 114 17.68 11.94 9.73
CA GLY A 114 18.94 12.19 9.05
C GLY A 114 19.46 10.94 8.33
N ASP A 115 20.69 11.02 7.82
CA ASP A 115 21.33 10.00 6.98
C ASP A 115 21.49 8.63 7.67
N GLU A 116 21.48 8.57 9.00
CA GLU A 116 21.60 7.33 9.75
C GLU A 116 20.25 6.63 10.00
N ALA A 117 19.14 7.29 9.74
CA ALA A 117 17.80 6.74 9.94
C ALA A 117 17.22 6.19 8.64
N LEU A 118 16.49 5.07 8.72
CA LEU A 118 15.77 4.50 7.59
C LEU A 118 14.31 4.97 7.55
N THR A 119 13.85 5.32 6.36
CA THR A 119 12.43 5.56 6.07
C THR A 119 11.82 4.34 5.40
N VAL A 120 10.90 3.69 6.10
CA VAL A 120 10.20 2.47 5.68
C VAL A 120 8.75 2.81 5.36
N VAL A 121 8.35 2.61 4.14
CA VAL A 121 7.02 3.00 3.64
C VAL A 121 6.23 1.77 3.20
N ASP A 122 5.03 1.62 3.76
CA ASP A 122 4.06 0.64 3.27
C ASP A 122 3.33 1.18 2.04
N GLY A 123 3.74 0.70 0.87
CA GLY A 123 3.13 1.02 -0.41
C GLY A 123 2.07 0.01 -0.86
N THR A 124 1.59 -0.88 0.00
CA THR A 124 0.76 -2.03 -0.41
C THR A 124 -0.43 -1.66 -1.28
N SER A 125 -1.09 -0.53 -1.01
CA SER A 125 -2.23 -0.10 -1.81
C SER A 125 -1.94 1.06 -2.77
N SER A 126 -0.73 1.61 -2.77
CA SER A 126 -0.33 2.74 -3.62
C SER A 126 0.71 2.37 -4.68
N ALA A 127 1.53 1.33 -4.43
CA ALA A 127 2.57 0.90 -5.36
C ALA A 127 2.00 0.53 -6.73
N GLY A 128 2.53 1.14 -7.78
CA GLY A 128 2.06 0.96 -9.16
C GLY A 128 0.85 1.83 -9.53
N ALA A 129 0.30 2.62 -8.59
CA ALA A 129 -0.87 3.48 -8.81
C ALA A 129 -0.60 4.95 -8.50
N VAL A 130 0.35 5.23 -7.61
CA VAL A 130 0.69 6.58 -7.15
C VAL A 130 2.15 6.85 -7.44
N ALA A 131 2.42 7.95 -8.12
CA ALA A 131 3.78 8.39 -8.38
C ALA A 131 4.45 8.90 -7.09
N TYR A 132 5.71 8.53 -6.91
CA TYR A 132 6.55 9.00 -5.80
C TYR A 132 8.01 9.04 -6.25
N ASP A 133 8.84 9.79 -5.51
CA ASP A 133 10.28 9.76 -5.70
C ASP A 133 10.91 8.61 -4.90
N PRO A 134 11.50 7.59 -5.53
CA PRO A 134 12.11 6.46 -4.82
C PRO A 134 13.24 6.87 -3.87
N ALA A 135 13.94 7.98 -4.13
CA ALA A 135 15.00 8.49 -3.27
C ALA A 135 14.48 8.95 -1.89
N GLU A 136 13.18 9.17 -1.73
CA GLU A 136 12.54 9.57 -0.48
C GLU A 136 12.18 8.38 0.45
N ALA A 137 12.51 7.13 0.06
CA ALA A 137 12.30 5.95 0.89
C ALA A 137 13.54 5.03 0.86
N ASP A 138 13.88 4.46 2.01
CA ASP A 138 14.91 3.41 2.09
C ASP A 138 14.33 2.04 1.83
N VAL A 139 13.10 1.82 2.28
CA VAL A 139 12.33 0.62 2.02
C VAL A 139 10.92 1.03 1.59
N TYR A 140 10.55 0.68 0.36
CA TYR A 140 9.18 0.81 -0.13
C TYR A 140 8.66 -0.58 -0.46
N TYR A 141 7.75 -1.11 0.36
CA TYR A 141 7.28 -2.48 0.21
C TYR A 141 5.79 -2.59 -0.09
N PHE A 142 5.39 -3.66 -0.76
CA PHE A 142 4.01 -3.89 -1.19
C PHE A 142 3.75 -5.37 -1.50
N SER A 143 2.48 -5.67 -1.75
CA SER A 143 2.00 -6.94 -2.29
C SER A 143 1.22 -6.71 -3.58
N PRO A 144 1.21 -7.65 -4.54
CA PRO A 144 0.72 -7.39 -5.90
C PRO A 144 -0.81 -7.43 -6.06
N GLN A 145 -1.59 -7.86 -5.07
CA GLN A 145 -3.05 -8.02 -5.17
C GLN A 145 -3.86 -6.72 -5.15
N LYS A 146 -3.23 -5.57 -5.22
CA LYS A 146 -3.87 -4.24 -5.26
C LYS A 146 -3.71 -3.64 -6.66
N ALA A 147 -2.95 -2.57 -6.81
CA ALA A 147 -2.77 -1.88 -8.07
C ALA A 147 -2.20 -2.76 -9.21
N PHE A 148 -1.44 -3.79 -8.88
CA PHE A 148 -0.91 -4.72 -9.88
C PHE A 148 -1.89 -5.83 -10.29
N ALA A 149 -3.13 -5.82 -9.80
CA ALA A 149 -4.21 -6.72 -10.21
C ALA A 149 -3.82 -8.22 -10.29
N ALA A 150 -2.82 -8.63 -9.50
CA ALA A 150 -2.40 -10.02 -9.37
C ALA A 150 -2.99 -10.64 -8.09
N ASP A 151 -2.81 -11.95 -7.90
CA ASP A 151 -3.16 -12.59 -6.65
C ASP A 151 -2.19 -12.22 -5.52
N GLY A 152 -2.61 -12.41 -4.27
CA GLY A 152 -1.74 -12.31 -3.09
C GLY A 152 -0.69 -13.43 -3.01
N GLY A 153 0.00 -13.51 -1.88
CA GLY A 153 0.97 -14.57 -1.60
C GLY A 153 2.42 -14.24 -1.96
N LEU A 154 2.67 -13.04 -2.45
CA LEU A 154 4.01 -12.46 -2.61
C LEU A 154 4.10 -11.11 -1.90
N TRP A 155 5.30 -10.78 -1.47
CA TRP A 155 5.70 -9.41 -1.15
C TRP A 155 6.85 -8.99 -2.07
N LEU A 156 6.92 -7.69 -2.35
CA LEU A 156 8.04 -7.04 -3.04
C LEU A 156 8.51 -5.88 -2.19
N ALA A 157 9.80 -5.60 -2.25
CA ALA A 157 10.40 -4.44 -1.60
C ALA A 157 11.46 -3.82 -2.50
N VAL A 158 11.38 -2.49 -2.63
CA VAL A 158 12.45 -1.66 -3.17
C VAL A 158 13.33 -1.25 -1.98
N LEU A 159 14.62 -1.52 -2.07
CA LEU A 159 15.59 -1.33 -1.00
C LEU A 159 16.69 -0.37 -1.44
N SER A 160 16.94 0.69 -0.68
CA SER A 160 18.06 1.60 -0.88
C SER A 160 19.41 0.94 -0.49
N PRO A 161 20.55 1.48 -0.95
CA PRO A 161 21.86 1.04 -0.49
C PRO A 161 22.01 1.07 1.04
N ALA A 162 21.43 2.07 1.71
CA ALA A 162 21.44 2.18 3.17
C ALA A 162 20.64 1.06 3.84
N ALA A 163 19.45 0.74 3.31
CA ALA A 163 18.65 -0.38 3.79
C ALA A 163 19.35 -1.72 3.58
N ILE A 164 19.97 -1.93 2.42
CA ILE A 164 20.73 -3.15 2.11
C ILE A 164 21.87 -3.33 3.11
N SER A 165 22.69 -2.30 3.33
CA SER A 165 23.80 -2.36 4.30
C SER A 165 23.31 -2.63 5.73
N ARG A 166 22.17 -2.05 6.14
CA ARG A 166 21.55 -2.30 7.44
C ARG A 166 21.07 -3.76 7.57
N ILE A 167 20.42 -4.28 6.53
CA ILE A 167 19.94 -5.67 6.47
C ILE A 167 21.12 -6.64 6.60
N GLU A 168 22.18 -6.45 5.81
CA GLU A 168 23.36 -7.33 5.81
C GLU A 168 24.04 -7.34 7.19
N ARG A 169 24.20 -6.19 7.84
CA ARG A 169 24.79 -6.07 9.16
C ARG A 169 23.92 -6.72 10.25
N LEU A 170 22.63 -6.35 10.33
CA LEU A 170 21.77 -6.84 11.41
C LEU A 170 21.53 -8.36 11.32
N THR A 171 21.43 -8.91 10.11
CA THR A 171 21.24 -10.35 9.93
C THR A 171 22.51 -11.16 10.17
N ALA A 172 23.71 -10.55 10.17
CA ALA A 172 24.94 -11.17 10.62
C ALA A 172 25.08 -11.16 12.15
N GLU A 173 24.49 -10.19 12.83
CA GLU A 173 24.58 -10.00 14.27
C GLU A 173 23.45 -10.70 15.06
N ARG A 174 22.29 -10.93 14.41
CA ARG A 174 21.07 -11.44 15.03
C ARG A 174 20.67 -12.78 14.44
N TRP A 175 20.12 -13.65 15.28
CA TRP A 175 19.38 -14.80 14.75
C TRP A 175 18.05 -14.33 14.15
N VAL A 176 17.83 -14.65 12.89
CA VAL A 176 16.61 -14.31 12.16
C VAL A 176 16.04 -15.59 11.54
N PRO A 177 14.75 -15.91 11.74
CA PRO A 177 14.12 -17.01 11.01
C PRO A 177 14.29 -16.83 9.49
N ASP A 178 14.63 -17.89 8.76
CA ASP A 178 14.92 -17.80 7.31
C ASP A 178 13.83 -17.08 6.51
N ILE A 179 12.56 -17.33 6.83
CA ILE A 179 11.41 -16.69 6.13
C ILE A 179 11.31 -15.18 6.40
N LEU A 180 11.85 -14.68 7.49
CA LEU A 180 11.91 -13.26 7.86
C LEU A 180 13.25 -12.61 7.51
N ASN A 181 14.23 -13.41 7.04
CA ASN A 181 15.58 -12.92 6.76
C ASN A 181 15.62 -12.19 5.42
N LEU A 182 15.58 -10.86 5.46
CA LEU A 182 15.61 -10.02 4.25
C LEU A 182 16.94 -10.13 3.48
N ASN A 183 18.07 -10.47 4.14
CA ASN A 183 19.33 -10.71 3.45
C ASN A 183 19.27 -12.01 2.62
N LEU A 184 18.65 -13.05 3.17
CA LEU A 184 18.44 -14.29 2.44
C LEU A 184 17.48 -14.09 1.26
N ALA A 185 16.42 -13.32 1.45
CA ALA A 185 15.48 -12.94 0.39
C ALA A 185 16.18 -12.14 -0.71
N LEU A 186 17.01 -11.16 -0.35
CA LEU A 186 17.79 -10.35 -1.29
C LEU A 186 18.79 -11.20 -2.08
N THR A 187 19.52 -12.09 -1.39
CA THR A 187 20.46 -13.03 -2.03
C THR A 187 19.77 -13.93 -3.06
N ASN A 188 18.60 -14.47 -2.74
CA ASN A 188 17.80 -15.25 -3.68
C ASN A 188 17.29 -14.38 -4.84
N SER A 189 16.82 -13.17 -4.56
CA SER A 189 16.33 -12.24 -5.58
C SER A 189 17.41 -11.86 -6.60
N ARG A 190 18.65 -11.64 -6.15
CA ARG A 190 19.82 -11.40 -7.03
C ARG A 190 20.08 -12.58 -7.99
N GLN A 191 19.64 -13.78 -7.64
CA GLN A 191 19.69 -14.99 -8.49
C GLN A 191 18.39 -15.24 -9.26
N ASN A 192 17.45 -14.29 -9.25
CA ASN A 192 16.11 -14.41 -9.82
C ASN A 192 15.33 -15.60 -9.24
N GLN A 193 15.38 -15.74 -7.92
CA GLN A 193 14.72 -16.80 -7.14
C GLN A 193 14.06 -16.22 -5.89
N THR A 194 13.22 -17.01 -5.26
CA THR A 194 12.66 -16.81 -3.92
C THR A 194 13.12 -17.92 -2.99
N LEU A 195 13.06 -17.72 -1.69
CA LEU A 195 13.46 -18.71 -0.69
C LEU A 195 12.71 -20.04 -0.89
N ASN A 196 11.41 -19.96 -1.08
CA ASN A 196 10.55 -21.11 -1.36
C ASN A 196 9.90 -20.95 -2.73
N THR A 197 9.40 -22.04 -3.32
CA THR A 197 8.72 -21.99 -4.62
C THR A 197 7.56 -20.99 -4.57
N PRO A 198 7.54 -19.95 -5.43
CA PRO A 198 6.47 -18.97 -5.44
C PRO A 198 5.26 -19.46 -6.21
N ALA A 199 4.09 -18.84 -5.99
CA ALA A 199 2.88 -19.06 -6.79
C ALA A 199 3.11 -18.56 -8.22
N LEU A 200 3.21 -19.47 -9.18
CA LEU A 200 3.48 -19.15 -10.59
C LEU A 200 2.37 -18.31 -11.22
N ALA A 201 1.11 -18.58 -10.87
CA ALA A 201 -0.02 -17.79 -11.36
C ALA A 201 0.12 -16.32 -10.96
N THR A 202 0.42 -16.05 -9.69
CA THR A 202 0.66 -14.69 -9.19
C THR A 202 1.82 -14.00 -9.92
N LEU A 203 2.93 -14.72 -10.19
CA LEU A 203 4.05 -14.16 -10.96
C LEU A 203 3.64 -13.81 -12.39
N HIS A 204 2.85 -14.67 -13.05
CA HIS A 204 2.38 -14.41 -14.41
C HIS A 204 1.42 -13.22 -14.47
N LEU A 205 0.47 -13.13 -13.55
CA LEU A 205 -0.45 -11.99 -13.46
C LEU A 205 0.30 -10.67 -13.20
N LEU A 206 1.26 -10.69 -12.26
CA LEU A 206 2.08 -9.52 -11.97
C LEU A 206 2.92 -9.09 -13.18
N HIS A 207 3.52 -10.04 -13.89
CA HIS A 207 4.31 -9.75 -15.08
C HIS A 207 3.44 -9.16 -16.20
N ALA A 208 2.29 -9.77 -16.49
CA ALA A 208 1.36 -9.26 -17.49
C ALA A 208 0.84 -7.85 -17.14
N GLN A 209 0.55 -7.60 -15.89
CA GLN A 209 0.12 -6.28 -15.43
C GLN A 209 1.24 -5.23 -15.57
N LEU A 210 2.49 -5.59 -15.26
CA LEU A 210 3.64 -4.70 -15.48
C LEU A 210 3.81 -4.34 -16.95
N GLU A 211 3.72 -5.33 -17.86
CA GLU A 211 3.77 -5.09 -19.30
C GLU A 211 2.65 -4.15 -19.75
N TRP A 212 1.43 -4.38 -19.27
CA TRP A 212 0.29 -3.51 -19.58
C TRP A 212 0.52 -2.08 -19.05
N MET A 213 0.95 -1.91 -17.81
CA MET A 213 1.25 -0.60 -17.23
C MET A 213 2.27 0.16 -18.06
N MET A 214 3.34 -0.52 -18.48
CA MET A 214 4.38 0.09 -19.32
C MET A 214 3.86 0.50 -20.70
N GLN A 215 3.02 -0.33 -21.32
CA GLN A 215 2.36 -0.02 -22.61
C GLN A 215 1.40 1.18 -22.50
N GLN A 216 0.78 1.39 -21.33
CA GLN A 216 -0.11 2.52 -21.07
C GLN A 216 0.64 3.83 -20.74
N GLY A 217 1.97 3.83 -20.65
CA GLY A 217 2.78 5.01 -20.32
C GLY A 217 3.39 4.99 -18.92
N GLY A 218 3.47 3.83 -18.30
CA GLY A 218 4.16 3.59 -17.02
C GLY A 218 3.46 4.24 -15.81
N LEU A 219 4.23 4.47 -14.76
CA LEU A 219 3.70 4.95 -13.48
C LEU A 219 2.97 6.29 -13.60
N ALA A 220 3.45 7.20 -14.45
CA ALA A 220 2.81 8.51 -14.64
C ALA A 220 1.39 8.39 -15.21
N ALA A 221 1.15 7.46 -16.13
CA ALA A 221 -0.17 7.19 -16.68
C ALA A 221 -1.08 6.52 -15.65
N MET A 222 -0.56 5.60 -14.82
CA MET A 222 -1.32 4.96 -13.74
C MET A 222 -1.73 5.98 -12.67
N ASP A 223 -0.83 6.86 -12.29
CA ASP A 223 -1.09 7.96 -11.36
C ASP A 223 -2.18 8.92 -11.89
N ALA A 224 -2.10 9.32 -13.15
CA ALA A 224 -3.13 10.15 -13.77
C ALA A 224 -4.49 9.47 -13.80
N ARG A 225 -4.53 8.17 -14.14
CA ARG A 225 -5.75 7.36 -14.23
C ARG A 225 -6.43 7.21 -12.85
N THR A 226 -5.68 6.94 -11.81
CA THR A 226 -6.24 6.83 -10.45
C THR A 226 -6.69 8.17 -9.88
N LYS A 227 -5.98 9.26 -10.21
CA LYS A 227 -6.44 10.63 -9.91
C LYS A 227 -7.76 10.96 -10.57
N GLU A 228 -7.92 10.68 -11.87
CA GLU A 228 -9.19 10.87 -12.57
C GLU A 228 -10.31 10.11 -11.87
N SER A 229 -10.13 8.82 -11.62
CA SER A 229 -11.13 7.97 -10.99
C SER A 229 -11.52 8.45 -9.59
N SER A 230 -10.56 8.81 -8.75
CA SER A 230 -10.83 9.30 -7.40
C SER A 230 -11.52 10.66 -7.39
N HIS A 231 -11.11 11.59 -8.26
CA HIS A 231 -11.77 12.90 -8.39
C HIS A 231 -13.22 12.76 -8.80
N LEU A 232 -13.57 11.84 -9.72
CA LEU A 232 -14.96 11.57 -10.08
C LEU A 232 -15.80 11.20 -8.85
N ILE A 233 -15.26 10.37 -7.94
CA ILE A 233 -15.98 9.93 -6.75
C ILE A 233 -16.08 11.06 -5.72
N TYR A 234 -15.00 11.81 -5.46
CA TYR A 234 -15.04 12.95 -4.54
C TYR A 234 -16.00 14.04 -5.02
N ASP A 235 -15.93 14.41 -6.30
CA ASP A 235 -16.84 15.38 -6.93
C ASP A 235 -18.31 14.95 -6.85
N TRP A 236 -18.57 13.66 -7.04
CA TRP A 236 -19.91 13.08 -6.88
C TRP A 236 -20.38 13.17 -5.42
N ALA A 237 -19.56 12.77 -4.47
CA ALA A 237 -19.91 12.80 -3.05
C ALA A 237 -20.18 14.23 -2.56
N GLU A 238 -19.39 15.21 -3.00
CA GLU A 238 -19.57 16.62 -2.62
C GLU A 238 -20.83 17.28 -3.20
N ARG A 239 -21.37 16.73 -4.31
CA ARG A 239 -22.60 17.22 -4.95
C ARG A 239 -23.85 16.43 -4.56
N THR A 240 -23.69 15.32 -3.83
CA THR A 240 -24.77 14.41 -3.45
C THR A 240 -25.19 14.69 -2.02
N GLU A 241 -26.45 15.06 -1.79
CA GLU A 241 -26.96 15.51 -0.50
C GLU A 241 -26.73 14.52 0.66
N TRP A 242 -26.77 13.22 0.37
CA TRP A 242 -26.64 12.14 1.34
C TRP A 242 -25.27 11.48 1.36
N ALA A 243 -24.25 12.01 0.69
CA ALA A 243 -22.91 11.44 0.58
C ALA A 243 -21.85 12.47 0.95
N HIS A 244 -20.87 12.09 1.77
CA HIS A 244 -19.87 12.98 2.32
C HIS A 244 -18.48 12.34 2.28
N PRO A 245 -17.47 12.97 1.65
CA PRO A 245 -16.10 12.48 1.74
C PRO A 245 -15.67 12.37 3.21
N PHE A 246 -15.16 11.20 3.60
CA PHE A 246 -14.80 10.95 5.01
C PHE A 246 -13.45 11.56 5.38
N VAL A 247 -12.49 11.55 4.45
CA VAL A 247 -11.10 11.94 4.71
C VAL A 247 -10.92 13.43 4.48
N ASP A 248 -10.13 14.08 5.34
CA ASP A 248 -9.73 15.47 5.18
C ASP A 248 -9.13 15.71 3.79
N GLU A 249 -9.53 16.77 3.12
CA GLU A 249 -9.18 17.07 1.71
C GLU A 249 -7.68 16.97 1.44
N SER A 250 -6.85 17.46 2.36
CA SER A 250 -5.39 17.49 2.23
C SER A 250 -4.71 16.13 2.23
N VAL A 251 -5.43 15.06 2.64
CA VAL A 251 -4.89 13.70 2.78
C VAL A 251 -5.78 12.64 2.12
N ARG A 252 -6.66 13.05 1.21
CA ARG A 252 -7.53 12.15 0.43
C ARG A 252 -6.71 11.21 -0.45
N SER A 253 -7.08 9.93 -0.42
CA SER A 253 -6.48 8.89 -1.26
C SER A 253 -6.95 8.99 -2.71
N GLN A 254 -6.05 8.73 -3.64
CA GLN A 254 -6.41 8.56 -5.06
C GLN A 254 -6.64 7.10 -5.46
N VAL A 255 -6.47 6.14 -4.53
CA VAL A 255 -6.59 4.70 -4.82
C VAL A 255 -7.68 3.98 -4.01
N VAL A 256 -8.14 4.59 -2.92
CA VAL A 256 -9.26 4.10 -2.10
C VAL A 256 -10.04 5.30 -1.58
N VAL A 257 -11.21 5.53 -2.13
CA VAL A 257 -12.10 6.61 -1.70
C VAL A 257 -13.11 6.07 -0.70
N THR A 258 -13.25 6.75 0.43
CA THR A 258 -14.22 6.45 1.48
C THR A 258 -15.24 7.59 1.57
N VAL A 259 -16.51 7.21 1.52
CA VAL A 259 -17.64 8.15 1.51
C VAL A 259 -18.61 7.74 2.60
N ASP A 260 -18.79 8.58 3.60
CA ASP A 260 -19.87 8.42 4.59
C ASP A 260 -21.21 8.72 3.92
N VAL A 261 -22.24 7.99 4.29
CA VAL A 261 -23.56 8.15 3.69
C VAL A 261 -24.63 8.25 4.77
N ASP A 262 -25.65 9.08 4.53
CA ASP A 262 -26.80 9.22 5.43
C ASP A 262 -27.83 8.10 5.24
N LEU A 263 -27.84 7.48 4.04
CA LEU A 263 -28.64 6.31 3.70
C LEU A 263 -27.96 5.03 4.22
N PRO A 264 -28.69 3.91 4.43
CA PRO A 264 -28.09 2.65 4.87
C PRO A 264 -27.07 2.10 3.87
N ALA A 265 -25.76 2.17 4.18
CA ALA A 265 -24.68 1.73 3.30
C ALA A 265 -24.78 0.24 2.96
N ASP A 266 -25.19 -0.60 3.92
CA ASP A 266 -25.37 -2.05 3.70
C ASP A 266 -26.48 -2.33 2.69
N GLU A 267 -27.55 -1.54 2.68
CA GLU A 267 -28.65 -1.67 1.72
C GLU A 267 -28.23 -1.21 0.33
N ILE A 268 -27.48 -0.10 0.24
CA ILE A 268 -26.88 0.36 -1.03
C ILE A 268 -25.98 -0.76 -1.60
N SER A 269 -25.08 -1.29 -0.78
CA SER A 269 -24.16 -2.37 -1.21
C SER A 269 -24.92 -3.63 -1.62
N ARG A 270 -26.01 -3.98 -0.93
CA ARG A 270 -26.83 -5.14 -1.27
C ARG A 270 -27.50 -4.98 -2.63
N ILE A 271 -28.13 -3.83 -2.89
CA ILE A 271 -28.80 -3.55 -4.18
C ILE A 271 -27.77 -3.54 -5.33
N CYS A 272 -26.63 -2.90 -5.11
CA CYS A 272 -25.53 -2.89 -6.08
C CYS A 272 -25.03 -4.31 -6.40
N ARG A 273 -24.85 -5.15 -5.39
CA ARG A 273 -24.39 -6.53 -5.53
C ARG A 273 -25.37 -7.40 -6.33
N GLU A 274 -26.68 -7.23 -6.15
CA GLU A 274 -27.70 -7.88 -6.96
C GLU A 274 -27.63 -7.50 -8.43
N SER A 275 -27.06 -6.35 -8.74
CA SER A 275 -26.82 -5.84 -10.10
C SER A 275 -25.39 -6.11 -10.61
N GLY A 276 -24.58 -6.91 -9.88
CA GLY A 276 -23.22 -7.26 -10.29
C GLY A 276 -22.13 -6.26 -9.87
N ILE A 277 -22.46 -5.21 -9.13
CA ILE A 277 -21.51 -4.24 -8.58
C ILE A 277 -21.11 -4.72 -7.19
N VAL A 278 -19.84 -5.09 -7.01
CA VAL A 278 -19.31 -5.73 -5.79
C VAL A 278 -18.18 -4.89 -5.15
N ASP A 279 -17.87 -5.22 -3.89
CA ASP A 279 -16.69 -4.72 -3.15
C ASP A 279 -16.69 -3.20 -2.89
N ILE A 280 -17.89 -2.60 -2.74
CA ILE A 280 -18.06 -1.22 -2.29
C ILE A 280 -18.41 -1.11 -0.80
N ASP A 281 -18.41 -2.22 -0.08
CA ASP A 281 -18.75 -2.29 1.34
C ASP A 281 -17.74 -1.51 2.21
N SER A 282 -18.23 -1.00 3.34
CA SER A 282 -17.39 -0.34 4.35
C SER A 282 -16.30 -1.26 4.89
N TYR A 283 -15.23 -0.67 5.43
CA TYR A 283 -14.25 -1.45 6.17
C TYR A 283 -14.80 -1.81 7.55
N ARG A 284 -15.09 -3.10 7.77
CA ARG A 284 -15.76 -3.60 8.99
C ARG A 284 -15.11 -3.12 10.29
N GLY A 285 -13.79 -3.05 10.35
CA GLY A 285 -13.04 -2.62 11.52
C GLY A 285 -13.19 -1.13 11.87
N LEU A 286 -13.72 -0.31 10.95
CA LEU A 286 -13.96 1.11 11.19
C LEU A 286 -15.37 1.39 11.77
N GLY A 287 -16.34 0.51 11.49
CA GLY A 287 -17.70 0.57 12.07
C GLY A 287 -18.51 1.78 11.61
N ARG A 288 -18.28 2.32 10.41
CA ARG A 288 -18.96 3.49 9.86
C ARG A 288 -20.04 3.09 8.85
N ASN A 289 -21.08 3.90 8.73
CA ASN A 289 -22.06 3.82 7.65
C ASN A 289 -21.46 4.46 6.40
N GLN A 290 -20.72 3.67 5.61
CA GLN A 290 -19.76 4.17 4.64
C GLN A 290 -19.68 3.27 3.42
N LEU A 291 -19.43 3.85 2.26
CA LEU A 291 -18.98 3.17 1.05
C LEU A 291 -17.46 3.32 0.93
N ARG A 292 -16.78 2.26 0.48
CA ARG A 292 -15.35 2.27 0.23
C ARG A 292 -15.05 1.75 -1.17
N ILE A 293 -14.61 2.62 -2.05
CA ILE A 293 -14.47 2.39 -3.47
C ILE A 293 -12.98 2.39 -3.84
N ALA A 294 -12.48 1.26 -4.34
CA ALA A 294 -11.11 1.16 -4.84
C ALA A 294 -11.04 1.68 -6.29
N THR A 295 -10.01 2.47 -6.57
CA THR A 295 -9.75 3.09 -7.88
C THR A 295 -8.39 2.65 -8.43
N PHE A 296 -8.05 1.36 -8.27
CA PHE A 296 -6.80 0.81 -8.78
C PHE A 296 -6.72 0.89 -10.32
N PRO A 297 -5.50 0.92 -10.91
CA PRO A 297 -5.32 1.16 -12.35
C PRO A 297 -6.09 0.20 -13.28
N ALA A 298 -6.36 -1.03 -12.85
CA ALA A 298 -7.14 -1.98 -13.65
C ALA A 298 -8.61 -1.57 -13.83
N THR A 299 -9.17 -0.78 -12.90
CA THR A 299 -10.53 -0.23 -13.02
C THR A 299 -10.55 0.94 -13.99
N ASP A 300 -11.42 0.87 -15.00
CA ASP A 300 -11.55 1.96 -15.99
C ASP A 300 -12.31 3.16 -15.40
N PRO A 301 -11.86 4.41 -15.63
CA PRO A 301 -12.63 5.60 -15.21
C PRO A 301 -14.06 5.64 -15.74
N GLY A 302 -14.33 4.99 -16.89
CA GLY A 302 -15.69 4.81 -17.42
C GLY A 302 -16.55 3.91 -16.54
N GLU A 303 -15.98 2.85 -15.97
CA GLU A 303 -16.67 1.98 -15.01
C GLU A 303 -16.97 2.75 -13.71
N VAL A 304 -16.06 3.62 -13.27
CA VAL A 304 -16.30 4.50 -12.11
C VAL A 304 -17.48 5.43 -12.38
N ARG A 305 -17.59 6.05 -13.58
CA ARG A 305 -18.75 6.87 -13.94
C ARG A 305 -20.06 6.07 -13.92
N ALA A 306 -20.07 4.86 -14.47
CA ALA A 306 -21.24 3.99 -14.45
C ALA A 306 -21.63 3.59 -13.00
N LEU A 307 -20.65 3.34 -12.13
CA LEU A 307 -20.90 3.13 -10.69
C LEU A 307 -21.59 4.33 -10.06
N LEU A 308 -21.10 5.54 -10.29
CA LEU A 308 -21.68 6.76 -9.70
C LEU A 308 -23.10 7.05 -10.19
N GLU A 309 -23.40 6.77 -11.45
CA GLU A 309 -24.78 6.83 -11.99
C GLU A 309 -25.69 5.81 -11.27
N SER A 310 -25.19 4.59 -11.06
CA SER A 310 -25.90 3.53 -10.35
C SER A 310 -26.15 3.89 -8.88
N LEU A 311 -25.14 4.41 -8.17
CA LEU A 311 -25.27 4.89 -6.78
C LEU A 311 -26.28 6.02 -6.65
N THR A 312 -26.26 6.97 -7.60
CA THR A 312 -27.23 8.08 -7.65
C THR A 312 -28.65 7.55 -7.79
N TRP A 313 -28.88 6.60 -8.69
CA TRP A 313 -30.19 5.96 -8.87
C TRP A 313 -30.64 5.21 -7.61
N VAL A 314 -29.77 4.40 -7.01
CA VAL A 314 -30.06 3.65 -5.76
C VAL A 314 -30.44 4.61 -4.63
N GLY A 315 -29.67 5.70 -4.47
CA GLY A 315 -29.94 6.71 -3.45
C GLY A 315 -31.30 7.38 -3.64
N GLN A 316 -31.68 7.70 -4.86
CA GLN A 316 -33.02 8.25 -5.18
C GLN A 316 -34.14 7.27 -4.81
N GLN A 317 -33.98 5.97 -5.07
CA GLN A 317 -34.98 4.97 -4.70
C GLN A 317 -35.12 4.82 -3.18
N LEU A 318 -34.01 4.86 -2.43
CA LEU A 318 -34.02 4.73 -0.98
C LEU A 318 -34.54 6.00 -0.27
N SER A 319 -34.36 7.18 -0.85
CA SER A 319 -34.84 8.47 -0.30
C SER A 319 -36.34 8.67 -0.48
N THR A 320 -36.99 7.95 -1.40
CA THR A 320 -38.43 8.07 -1.70
C THR A 320 -39.30 7.05 -0.95
N ASN A 321 -38.70 6.11 -0.26
CA ASN A 321 -39.36 5.11 0.60
C ASN A 321 -39.17 5.43 2.08
#